data_5cba3d7ca32aae80b46acc9f3446af7b
#
_entry.id   5cba3d7ca32aae80b46acc9f3446af7b
#
_cell.length_a   1.000
_cell.length_b   1.000
_cell.length_c   1.000
_cell.angle_alpha   90.00
_cell.angle_beta   90.00
_cell.angle_gamma   90.00
#
_symmetry.space_group_name_H-M   'P 1'
#
loop_
_entity.id
_entity.type
_entity.pdbx_description
1 polymer ?
#
loop_
_entity_poly.entity_id
_entity_poly.type
_entity_poly.pdbx_seq_one_letter_code
_entity_poly.pdbx_strand_id
1 'polypeptide(L)'
;AETEFGADFSLMDGLATVEATFYMQNITDLILLVDLPASSGSLYGWENGGEMETKGTELTLALNPTKLVDLGGLDWNFRMNYYTSESKVTKLNVDPYNFGGFATFLGTYRIAEGWSPTAIVGSETDANGDFIELGNENPDFRISFHNSFRLGSVELAFLIDHKAGGHAINLANLIYDLGGTTADYEANGGTRLGGLGAVTQPYVESTEYTALRDISVTYTLPGNISDRLGLGYLKVGFSGRNLWLKTDYTGLSPEVSQFGNEAVGGSVDTNPFPLSKSMYLTLSVGI
;
A
#
# COMPACT_ATOMS: atom_id res chain seq x y z
N ALA A 1 -2.19 8.08 -23.78
CA ALA A 1 -1.11 7.34 -24.45
C ALA A 1 -0.20 6.73 -23.40
N GLU A 2 0.31 5.51 -23.66
CA GLU A 2 1.25 4.83 -22.77
C GLU A 2 2.46 4.37 -23.56
N THR A 3 3.64 4.48 -22.95
CA THR A 3 4.90 4.00 -23.49
C THR A 3 5.55 3.14 -22.41
N GLU A 4 5.89 1.91 -22.79
CA GLU A 4 6.49 0.92 -21.90
C GLU A 4 7.77 0.36 -22.51
N PHE A 5 8.79 0.18 -21.67
CA PHE A 5 10.03 -0.50 -22.00
C PHE A 5 10.29 -1.58 -20.96
N GLY A 6 10.32 -2.84 -21.42
CA GLY A 6 10.60 -3.98 -20.56
C GLY A 6 11.78 -4.80 -21.08
N ALA A 7 12.46 -5.48 -20.16
CA ALA A 7 13.51 -6.43 -20.46
C ALA A 7 13.53 -7.57 -19.45
N ASP A 8 13.60 -8.79 -19.96
CA ASP A 8 13.67 -10.02 -19.19
C ASP A 8 14.99 -10.73 -19.44
N PHE A 9 15.70 -11.03 -18.37
CA PHE A 9 16.98 -11.70 -18.42
C PHE A 9 16.95 -12.98 -17.58
N SER A 10 17.34 -14.11 -18.18
CA SER A 10 17.61 -15.33 -17.44
C SER A 10 19.10 -15.64 -17.50
N LEU A 11 19.72 -15.79 -16.34
CA LEU A 11 21.15 -15.98 -16.17
C LEU A 11 21.44 -17.38 -15.63
N MET A 12 22.52 -18.01 -16.14
CA MET A 12 23.07 -19.27 -15.61
C MET A 12 21.99 -20.37 -15.45
N ASP A 13 21.29 -20.71 -16.57
CA ASP A 13 20.24 -21.73 -16.62
C ASP A 13 19.14 -21.57 -15.55
N GLY A 14 18.73 -20.31 -15.30
CA GLY A 14 17.66 -19.97 -14.35
C GLY A 14 18.12 -19.94 -12.88
N LEU A 15 19.40 -19.70 -12.64
CA LEU A 15 19.90 -19.30 -11.32
C LEU A 15 19.33 -17.97 -10.87
N ALA A 16 19.32 -17.02 -11.80
CA ALA A 16 18.75 -15.69 -11.60
C ALA A 16 17.87 -15.31 -12.80
N THR A 17 16.71 -14.73 -12.50
CA THR A 17 15.86 -14.07 -13.49
C THR A 17 15.62 -12.66 -13.02
N VAL A 18 15.81 -11.70 -13.92
CA VAL A 18 15.54 -10.28 -13.72
C VAL A 18 14.53 -9.83 -14.75
N GLU A 19 13.43 -9.29 -14.31
CA GLU A 19 12.40 -8.65 -15.12
C GLU A 19 12.36 -7.17 -14.72
N ALA A 20 12.49 -6.26 -15.66
CA ALA A 20 12.47 -4.83 -15.40
C ALA A 20 11.57 -4.14 -16.42
N THR A 21 10.65 -3.32 -15.94
CA THR A 21 9.73 -2.55 -16.75
C THR A 21 9.74 -1.09 -16.28
N PHE A 22 9.79 -0.18 -17.26
CA PHE A 22 9.58 1.25 -17.08
C PHE A 22 8.40 1.67 -17.93
N TYR A 23 7.46 2.39 -17.34
CA TYR A 23 6.31 2.91 -18.06
C TYR A 23 6.11 4.40 -17.83
N MET A 24 5.56 5.04 -18.84
CA MET A 24 5.07 6.41 -18.78
C MET A 24 3.70 6.47 -19.46
N GLN A 25 2.70 6.86 -18.69
CA GLN A 25 1.34 7.03 -19.16
C GLN A 25 0.98 8.51 -19.16
N ASN A 26 0.51 9.01 -20.31
CA ASN A 26 -0.05 10.35 -20.45
C ASN A 26 -1.54 10.25 -20.71
N ILE A 27 -2.32 10.79 -19.79
CA ILE A 27 -3.78 10.85 -19.87
C ILE A 27 -4.16 12.27 -20.19
N THR A 28 -4.91 12.46 -21.27
CA THR A 28 -5.47 13.73 -21.71
C THR A 28 -6.98 13.69 -21.62
N ASP A 29 -7.61 14.86 -21.64
CA ASP A 29 -9.06 15.01 -21.62
C ASP A 29 -9.73 14.31 -20.42
N LEU A 30 -9.08 14.39 -19.25
CA LEU A 30 -9.67 13.90 -18.00
C LEU A 30 -11.02 14.55 -17.76
N ILE A 31 -12.03 13.72 -17.51
CA ILE A 31 -13.36 14.19 -17.15
C ILE A 31 -13.36 14.49 -15.65
N LEU A 32 -13.56 15.76 -15.32
CA LEU A 32 -13.59 16.26 -13.95
C LEU A 32 -15.00 16.71 -13.58
N LEU A 33 -15.42 16.45 -12.35
CA LEU A 33 -16.62 17.02 -11.77
C LEU A 33 -16.23 18.35 -11.12
N VAL A 34 -16.71 19.44 -11.68
CA VAL A 34 -16.37 20.80 -11.24
C VAL A 34 -17.59 21.54 -10.70
N ASP A 35 -17.35 22.48 -9.78
CA ASP A 35 -18.35 23.38 -9.29
C ASP A 35 -18.76 24.35 -10.39
N LEU A 36 -20.04 24.51 -10.58
CA LEU A 36 -20.61 25.47 -11.57
C LEU A 36 -21.12 26.72 -10.87
N PRO A 37 -21.04 27.88 -11.57
CA PRO A 37 -21.68 29.10 -11.08
C PRO A 37 -23.17 28.90 -10.84
N ALA A 38 -23.71 29.51 -9.79
CA ALA A 38 -25.14 29.42 -9.44
C ALA A 38 -26.07 29.80 -10.58
N SER A 39 -25.61 30.64 -11.51
CA SER A 39 -26.34 31.05 -12.72
C SER A 39 -26.59 29.92 -13.73
N SER A 40 -25.86 28.81 -13.63
CA SER A 40 -26.01 27.63 -14.51
C SER A 40 -27.25 26.79 -14.17
N GLY A 41 -27.85 26.97 -12.98
CA GLY A 41 -28.95 26.17 -12.47
C GLY A 41 -28.53 24.74 -11.99
N SER A 42 -27.26 24.44 -12.02
CA SER A 42 -26.68 23.20 -11.49
C SER A 42 -25.52 23.55 -10.56
N LEU A 43 -25.30 22.71 -9.52
CA LEU A 43 -24.15 22.89 -8.60
C LEU A 43 -22.87 22.35 -9.21
N TYR A 44 -22.96 21.28 -10.00
CA TYR A 44 -21.80 20.54 -10.56
C TYR A 44 -22.01 20.31 -12.05
N GLY A 45 -20.91 20.20 -12.78
CA GLY A 45 -20.86 19.80 -14.17
C GLY A 45 -19.65 18.95 -14.49
N TRP A 46 -19.76 18.12 -15.52
CA TRP A 46 -18.64 17.34 -16.04
C TRP A 46 -17.94 18.13 -17.15
N GLU A 47 -16.62 18.32 -16.98
CA GLU A 47 -15.81 19.04 -17.98
C GLU A 47 -14.55 18.24 -18.32
N ASN A 48 -14.04 18.39 -19.56
CA ASN A 48 -12.73 17.92 -19.96
C ASN A 48 -11.69 18.90 -19.42
N GLY A 49 -11.23 18.66 -18.21
CA GLY A 49 -10.57 19.66 -17.38
C GLY A 49 -9.09 19.45 -17.16
N GLY A 50 -8.47 18.34 -17.57
CA GLY A 50 -7.10 18.10 -17.15
C GLY A 50 -6.31 17.09 -17.96
N GLU A 51 -5.01 17.13 -17.74
CA GLU A 51 -4.04 16.15 -18.22
C GLU A 51 -3.19 15.66 -17.05
N MET A 52 -2.80 14.40 -17.09
CA MET A 52 -1.99 13.75 -16.04
C MET A 52 -0.92 12.87 -16.67
N GLU A 53 0.26 12.90 -16.08
CA GLU A 53 1.36 11.99 -16.38
C GLU A 53 1.56 11.04 -15.20
N THR A 54 1.70 9.74 -15.48
CA THR A 54 2.11 8.74 -14.49
C THR A 54 3.35 8.03 -14.99
N LYS A 55 4.36 7.92 -14.15
CA LYS A 55 5.60 7.19 -14.40
C LYS A 55 5.79 6.12 -13.35
N GLY A 56 6.29 4.97 -13.76
CA GLY A 56 6.58 3.91 -12.82
C GLY A 56 7.68 2.98 -13.28
N THR A 57 8.14 2.22 -12.29
CA THR A 57 9.17 1.20 -12.45
C THR A 57 8.72 -0.07 -11.75
N GLU A 58 8.81 -1.19 -12.43
CA GLU A 58 8.60 -2.51 -11.87
C GLU A 58 9.86 -3.34 -12.04
N LEU A 59 10.30 -3.99 -10.98
CA LEU A 59 11.48 -4.85 -10.97
C LEU A 59 11.16 -6.14 -10.22
N THR A 60 11.38 -7.27 -10.89
CA THR A 60 11.37 -8.60 -10.28
C THR A 60 12.76 -9.20 -10.34
N LEU A 61 13.24 -9.69 -9.19
CA LEU A 61 14.45 -10.50 -9.10
C LEU A 61 14.06 -11.85 -8.51
N ALA A 62 14.27 -12.93 -9.27
CA ALA A 62 14.14 -14.30 -8.77
C ALA A 62 15.51 -14.97 -8.76
N LEU A 63 15.83 -15.63 -7.66
CA LEU A 63 17.09 -16.34 -7.45
C LEU A 63 16.84 -17.78 -6.96
N ASN A 64 17.61 -18.70 -7.46
CA ASN A 64 17.72 -20.05 -6.90
C ASN A 64 19.20 -20.36 -6.55
N PRO A 65 19.66 -19.92 -5.36
CA PRO A 65 21.08 -20.05 -4.98
C PRO A 65 21.58 -21.50 -4.92
N THR A 66 20.70 -22.47 -4.77
CA THR A 66 21.05 -23.89 -4.71
C THR A 66 21.55 -24.45 -6.03
N LYS A 67 21.33 -23.74 -7.14
CA LYS A 67 21.94 -24.07 -8.43
C LYS A 67 23.44 -23.76 -8.51
N LEU A 68 23.95 -22.88 -7.64
CA LEU A 68 25.37 -22.52 -7.56
C LEU A 68 26.13 -23.34 -6.54
N VAL A 69 25.52 -23.60 -5.39
CA VAL A 69 26.18 -24.18 -4.23
C VAL A 69 25.29 -25.31 -3.71
N ASP A 70 25.88 -26.49 -3.52
CA ASP A 70 25.20 -27.56 -2.80
C ASP A 70 25.10 -27.18 -1.31
N LEU A 71 23.89 -26.93 -0.86
CA LEU A 71 23.55 -26.58 0.51
C LEU A 71 23.07 -27.80 1.34
N GLY A 72 23.58 -28.98 1.01
CA GLY A 72 23.25 -30.21 1.75
C GLY A 72 21.82 -30.68 1.52
N GLY A 73 21.31 -30.53 0.29
CA GLY A 73 19.95 -30.91 -0.08
C GLY A 73 18.88 -29.88 0.26
N LEU A 74 19.28 -28.69 0.72
CA LEU A 74 18.36 -27.55 0.84
C LEU A 74 18.05 -26.99 -0.54
N ASP A 75 16.80 -26.87 -0.90
CA ASP A 75 16.32 -26.08 -2.06
C ASP A 75 15.82 -24.72 -1.55
N TRP A 76 16.45 -23.65 -2.03
CA TRP A 76 16.10 -22.27 -1.66
C TRP A 76 15.71 -21.48 -2.89
N ASN A 77 14.51 -20.91 -2.87
CA ASN A 77 14.03 -19.97 -3.87
C ASN A 77 13.74 -18.63 -3.22
N PHE A 78 14.25 -17.59 -3.82
CA PHE A 78 14.05 -16.20 -3.42
C PHE A 78 13.40 -15.43 -4.57
N ARG A 79 12.43 -14.57 -4.25
CA ARG A 79 11.86 -13.59 -5.18
C ARG A 79 11.69 -12.26 -4.47
N MET A 80 12.15 -11.20 -5.12
CA MET A 80 11.93 -9.81 -4.74
C MET A 80 11.09 -9.16 -5.83
N ASN A 81 10.05 -8.42 -5.45
CA ASN A 81 9.35 -7.51 -6.34
C ASN A 81 9.45 -6.11 -5.77
N TYR A 82 9.76 -5.16 -6.62
CA TYR A 82 9.86 -3.74 -6.30
C TYR A 82 9.02 -2.96 -7.31
N TYR A 83 8.25 -1.97 -6.83
CA TYR A 83 7.56 -1.09 -7.74
C TYR A 83 7.46 0.32 -7.21
N THR A 84 7.47 1.29 -8.12
CA THR A 84 7.15 2.70 -7.86
C THR A 84 6.12 3.19 -8.87
N SER A 85 5.31 4.17 -8.46
CA SER A 85 4.39 4.86 -9.34
C SER A 85 4.23 6.29 -8.85
N GLU A 86 4.52 7.25 -9.71
CA GLU A 86 4.36 8.68 -9.44
C GLU A 86 3.44 9.29 -10.47
N SER A 87 2.39 9.96 -10.00
CA SER A 87 1.44 10.68 -10.85
C SER A 87 1.50 12.17 -10.60
N LYS A 88 1.38 12.95 -11.68
CA LYS A 88 1.41 14.40 -11.63
C LYS A 88 0.35 14.99 -12.56
N VAL A 89 -0.42 15.95 -12.08
CA VAL A 89 -1.29 16.77 -12.91
C VAL A 89 -0.42 17.71 -13.75
N THR A 90 -0.38 17.48 -15.05
CA THR A 90 0.51 18.24 -15.96
C THR A 90 -0.18 19.48 -16.52
N LYS A 91 -1.52 19.48 -16.55
CA LYS A 91 -2.32 20.61 -16.98
C LYS A 91 -3.70 20.57 -16.34
N LEU A 92 -4.22 21.73 -15.98
CA LEU A 92 -5.55 21.88 -15.43
C LEU A 92 -6.24 23.04 -16.17
N ASN A 93 -7.37 22.77 -16.81
CA ASN A 93 -8.16 23.77 -17.57
C ASN A 93 -9.26 24.42 -16.71
N VAL A 94 -9.36 23.99 -15.44
CA VAL A 94 -10.29 24.50 -14.44
C VAL A 94 -9.51 25.05 -13.26
N ASP A 95 -10.14 25.84 -12.40
CA ASP A 95 -9.48 26.32 -11.18
C ASP A 95 -9.09 25.14 -10.29
N PRO A 96 -7.94 25.19 -9.59
CA PRO A 96 -7.55 24.18 -8.62
C PRO A 96 -8.63 24.00 -7.55
N TYR A 97 -8.96 22.74 -7.23
CA TYR A 97 -10.04 22.43 -6.30
C TYR A 97 -9.66 21.31 -5.32
N ASN A 98 -10.38 21.26 -4.21
CA ASN A 98 -10.27 20.22 -3.22
C ASN A 98 -11.39 19.19 -3.41
N PHE A 99 -11.08 17.91 -3.17
CA PHE A 99 -12.06 16.83 -3.26
C PHE A 99 -11.74 15.72 -2.25
N GLY A 100 -12.69 14.82 -2.02
CA GLY A 100 -12.53 13.73 -1.08
C GLY A 100 -12.39 14.19 0.37
N GLY A 101 -12.24 13.23 1.29
CA GLY A 101 -12.27 13.54 2.72
C GLY A 101 -13.64 14.04 3.19
N PHE A 102 -13.66 14.77 4.30
CA PHE A 102 -14.90 15.30 4.89
C PHE A 102 -14.96 16.82 4.92
N ALA A 103 -13.83 17.48 5.13
CA ALA A 103 -13.69 18.94 5.08
C ALA A 103 -12.21 19.32 5.03
N THR A 104 -11.87 20.50 4.50
CA THR A 104 -10.49 20.95 4.36
C THR A 104 -9.73 20.93 5.70
N PHE A 105 -10.35 21.43 6.78
CA PHE A 105 -9.72 21.46 8.10
C PHE A 105 -9.56 20.07 8.76
N LEU A 106 -10.18 19.03 8.20
CA LEU A 106 -10.02 17.63 8.61
C LEU A 106 -9.03 16.87 7.73
N GLY A 107 -8.54 17.52 6.68
CA GLY A 107 -7.75 16.92 5.63
C GLY A 107 -8.60 16.56 4.40
N THR A 108 -8.10 16.92 3.24
CA THR A 108 -8.70 16.67 1.94
C THR A 108 -7.61 16.55 0.88
N TYR A 109 -7.97 16.15 -0.31
CA TYR A 109 -7.06 16.06 -1.45
C TYR A 109 -7.18 17.31 -2.32
N ARG A 110 -6.07 17.69 -2.97
CA ARG A 110 -6.05 18.85 -3.83
C ARG A 110 -5.63 18.50 -5.24
N ILE A 111 -6.45 18.89 -6.21
CA ILE A 111 -6.12 18.84 -7.62
C ILE A 111 -5.60 20.21 -8.03
N ALA A 112 -4.33 20.27 -8.40
CA ALA A 112 -3.69 21.49 -8.91
C ALA A 112 -2.60 21.12 -9.92
N GLU A 113 -2.36 21.98 -10.90
CA GLU A 113 -1.29 21.79 -11.87
C GLU A 113 0.08 21.72 -11.18
N GLY A 114 0.89 20.74 -11.56
CA GLY A 114 2.18 20.50 -10.97
C GLY A 114 2.17 19.62 -9.72
N TRP A 115 1.01 19.27 -9.16
CA TRP A 115 0.85 18.48 -7.95
C TRP A 115 0.54 17.01 -8.27
N SER A 116 0.79 16.15 -7.28
CA SER A 116 0.24 14.81 -7.29
C SER A 116 -1.29 14.86 -7.13
N PRO A 117 -2.06 14.05 -7.85
CA PRO A 117 -3.52 13.97 -7.63
C PRO A 117 -3.89 13.40 -6.26
N THR A 118 -2.93 12.80 -5.55
CA THR A 118 -3.08 12.23 -4.21
C THR A 118 -2.46 13.08 -3.10
N ALA A 119 -2.12 14.36 -3.42
CA ALA A 119 -1.61 15.31 -2.44
C ALA A 119 -2.68 15.67 -1.40
N ILE A 120 -2.34 15.55 -0.13
CA ILE A 120 -3.21 15.88 1.00
C ILE A 120 -2.91 17.31 1.45
N VAL A 121 -3.96 18.10 1.64
CA VAL A 121 -3.92 19.46 2.16
C VAL A 121 -4.84 19.60 3.37
N GLY A 122 -4.65 20.67 4.12
CA GLY A 122 -5.44 20.98 5.30
C GLY A 122 -5.76 22.46 5.43
N SER A 123 -5.78 22.95 6.66
CA SER A 123 -5.97 24.38 6.97
C SER A 123 -4.72 25.22 6.71
N GLU A 124 -3.56 24.59 6.66
CA GLU A 124 -2.28 25.26 6.52
C GLU A 124 -2.09 25.84 5.13
N THR A 125 -1.58 27.07 5.10
CA THR A 125 -1.22 27.79 3.89
C THR A 125 0.16 28.40 4.01
N ASP A 126 0.77 28.70 2.86
CA ASP A 126 2.03 29.46 2.82
C ASP A 126 1.81 30.96 3.11
N ALA A 127 2.88 31.75 3.01
CA ALA A 127 2.84 33.19 3.24
C ALA A 127 1.95 33.97 2.24
N ASN A 128 1.62 33.38 1.11
CA ASN A 128 0.75 33.97 0.07
C ASN A 128 -0.72 33.58 0.28
N GLY A 129 -0.99 32.62 1.17
CA GLY A 129 -2.32 32.03 1.39
C GLY A 129 -2.60 30.82 0.51
N ASP A 130 -1.60 30.29 -0.19
CA ASP A 130 -1.73 29.09 -1.01
C ASP A 130 -1.61 27.83 -0.14
N PHE A 131 -2.38 26.78 -0.47
CA PHE A 131 -2.29 25.52 0.24
C PHE A 131 -0.89 24.93 0.17
N ILE A 132 -0.47 24.28 1.26
CA ILE A 132 0.76 23.50 1.33
C ILE A 132 0.43 22.01 1.38
N GLU A 133 1.27 21.18 0.78
CA GLU A 133 1.15 19.73 0.85
C GLU A 133 1.53 19.26 2.26
N LEU A 134 0.62 18.57 2.92
CA LEU A 134 0.82 17.98 4.25
C LEU A 134 1.29 16.53 4.16
N GLY A 135 1.03 15.87 3.05
CA GLY A 135 1.42 14.51 2.77
C GLY A 135 0.89 14.06 1.42
N ASN A 136 1.24 12.85 1.03
CA ASN A 136 0.81 12.22 -0.20
C ASN A 136 0.33 10.80 0.09
N GLU A 137 -0.79 10.37 -0.49
CA GLU A 137 -1.32 9.03 -0.30
C GLU A 137 -0.44 7.96 -0.96
N ASN A 138 0.14 8.29 -2.12
CA ASN A 138 1.00 7.37 -2.84
C ASN A 138 2.29 7.10 -2.06
N PRO A 139 2.71 5.82 -1.98
CA PRO A 139 4.02 5.49 -1.43
C PRO A 139 5.15 5.89 -2.38
N ASP A 140 6.33 6.12 -1.82
CA ASP A 140 7.56 6.31 -2.58
C ASP A 140 7.92 5.05 -3.35
N PHE A 141 7.79 3.89 -2.70
CA PHE A 141 7.92 2.57 -3.32
C PHE A 141 7.27 1.48 -2.45
N ARG A 142 7.07 0.33 -3.09
CA ARG A 142 6.81 -0.94 -2.38
C ARG A 142 7.82 -2.00 -2.77
N ILE A 143 8.20 -2.83 -1.80
CA ILE A 143 9.08 -3.95 -2.03
C ILE A 143 8.60 -5.17 -1.25
N SER A 144 8.61 -6.33 -1.88
CA SER A 144 8.26 -7.57 -1.22
C SER A 144 9.33 -8.63 -1.43
N PHE A 145 9.50 -9.49 -0.40
CA PHE A 145 10.48 -10.57 -0.37
C PHE A 145 9.76 -11.87 -0.08
N HIS A 146 9.69 -12.72 -1.08
CA HIS A 146 9.22 -14.10 -0.93
C HIS A 146 10.40 -15.05 -0.84
N ASN A 147 10.41 -15.89 0.19
CA ASN A 147 11.39 -16.95 0.37
C ASN A 147 10.69 -18.29 0.53
N SER A 148 11.23 -19.32 -0.12
CA SER A 148 10.86 -20.70 0.17
C SER A 148 12.08 -21.57 0.30
N PHE A 149 12.06 -22.42 1.34
CA PHE A 149 13.13 -23.34 1.70
C PHE A 149 12.54 -24.73 1.80
N ARG A 150 13.13 -25.69 1.09
CA ARG A 150 12.76 -27.10 1.22
C ARG A 150 13.98 -27.91 1.60
N LEU A 151 13.86 -28.66 2.69
CA LEU A 151 14.87 -29.61 3.14
C LEU A 151 14.19 -30.96 3.41
N GLY A 152 14.43 -31.94 2.54
CA GLY A 152 13.79 -33.23 2.63
C GLY A 152 12.26 -33.11 2.59
N SER A 153 11.61 -33.49 3.67
CA SER A 153 10.15 -33.50 3.82
C SER A 153 9.57 -32.21 4.38
N VAL A 154 10.40 -31.25 4.76
CA VAL A 154 9.96 -29.96 5.35
C VAL A 154 10.07 -28.86 4.32
N GLU A 155 9.05 -28.04 4.24
CA GLU A 155 9.04 -26.82 3.44
C GLU A 155 8.61 -25.65 4.33
N LEU A 156 9.42 -24.55 4.30
CA LEU A 156 9.12 -23.27 4.94
C LEU A 156 9.01 -22.22 3.85
N ALA A 157 7.93 -21.44 3.84
CA ALA A 157 7.82 -20.27 2.99
C ALA A 157 7.34 -19.06 3.79
N PHE A 158 7.78 -17.86 3.40
CA PHE A 158 7.27 -16.62 3.98
C PHE A 158 7.35 -15.46 3.00
N LEU A 159 6.48 -14.47 3.24
CA LEU A 159 6.39 -13.22 2.48
C LEU A 159 6.51 -12.05 3.45
N ILE A 160 7.53 -11.21 3.23
CA ILE A 160 7.67 -9.90 3.87
C ILE A 160 7.32 -8.84 2.85
N ASP A 161 6.51 -7.87 3.28
CA ASP A 161 6.07 -6.73 2.47
C ASP A 161 6.43 -5.43 3.19
N HIS A 162 7.00 -4.49 2.45
CA HIS A 162 7.37 -3.16 2.94
C HIS A 162 6.84 -2.09 2.00
N LYS A 163 6.16 -1.11 2.57
CA LYS A 163 5.74 0.13 1.92
C LYS A 163 6.52 1.28 2.53
N ALA A 164 7.27 2.01 1.72
CA ALA A 164 7.94 3.24 2.12
C ALA A 164 7.11 4.45 1.72
N GLY A 165 7.02 5.42 2.61
CA GLY A 165 6.23 6.62 2.39
C GLY A 165 4.72 6.36 2.37
N GLY A 166 4.00 7.33 1.77
CA GLY A 166 2.55 7.38 1.81
C GLY A 166 2.02 7.97 3.12
N HIS A 167 0.88 8.66 3.03
CA HIS A 167 0.21 9.28 4.17
C HIS A 167 -1.28 8.98 4.13
N ALA A 168 -1.91 9.04 5.29
CA ALA A 168 -3.35 8.97 5.45
C ALA A 168 -3.86 10.09 6.36
N ILE A 169 -5.09 10.48 6.15
CA ILE A 169 -5.83 11.37 7.04
C ILE A 169 -6.42 10.51 8.17
N ASN A 170 -5.85 10.59 9.38
CA ASN A 170 -6.25 9.78 10.52
C ASN A 170 -7.34 10.48 11.34
N LEU A 171 -8.58 10.41 10.89
CA LEU A 171 -9.73 10.93 11.63
C LEU A 171 -10.15 10.02 12.79
N ALA A 172 -9.68 8.78 12.83
CA ALA A 172 -9.88 7.90 13.98
C ALA A 172 -9.25 8.52 15.23
N ASN A 173 -8.02 9.02 15.12
CA ASN A 173 -7.36 9.73 16.20
C ASN A 173 -8.09 11.01 16.61
N LEU A 174 -8.63 11.75 15.66
CA LEU A 174 -9.45 12.93 15.98
C LEU A 174 -10.68 12.54 16.81
N ILE A 175 -11.38 11.47 16.44
CA ILE A 175 -12.55 10.98 17.19
C ILE A 175 -12.15 10.57 18.62
N TYR A 176 -11.01 9.89 18.76
CA TYR A 176 -10.49 9.51 20.08
C TYR A 176 -10.00 10.69 20.90
N ASP A 177 -9.40 11.71 20.27
CA ASP A 177 -9.04 12.96 20.93
C ASP A 177 -10.26 13.73 21.44
N LEU A 178 -11.34 13.78 20.67
CA LEU A 178 -12.62 14.35 21.09
C LEU A 178 -13.19 13.63 22.33
N GLY A 179 -12.91 12.34 22.48
CA GLY A 179 -13.22 11.54 23.65
C GLY A 179 -12.20 11.63 24.79
N GLY A 180 -11.06 12.31 24.57
CA GLY A 180 -9.96 12.40 25.54
C GLY A 180 -9.29 11.05 25.84
N THR A 181 -9.25 10.12 24.86
CA THR A 181 -8.86 8.72 25.08
C THR A 181 -7.55 8.33 24.39
N THR A 182 -6.90 9.25 23.65
CA THR A 182 -5.60 8.96 23.06
C THR A 182 -4.47 9.14 24.08
N ALA A 183 -3.38 8.38 23.90
CA ALA A 183 -2.17 8.58 24.69
C ALA A 183 -1.57 9.98 24.48
N ASP A 184 -1.70 10.55 23.28
CA ASP A 184 -1.27 11.91 22.99
C ASP A 184 -2.10 12.94 23.75
N TYR A 185 -3.42 12.78 23.81
CA TYR A 185 -4.29 13.66 24.58
C TYR A 185 -3.92 13.65 26.07
N GLU A 186 -3.68 12.47 26.63
CA GLU A 186 -3.28 12.31 28.03
C GLU A 186 -1.89 12.95 28.30
N ALA A 187 -0.92 12.73 27.41
CA ALA A 187 0.46 13.22 27.58
C ALA A 187 0.59 14.73 27.36
N ASN A 188 -0.13 15.31 26.41
CA ASN A 188 0.02 16.69 25.93
C ASN A 188 -1.18 17.60 26.25
N GLY A 189 -2.13 17.14 27.08
CA GLY A 189 -3.27 17.94 27.54
C GLY A 189 -4.21 18.35 26.40
N GLY A 190 -4.30 17.57 25.33
CA GLY A 190 -5.19 17.85 24.20
C GLY A 190 -4.68 18.96 23.27
N THR A 191 -3.38 19.25 23.24
CA THR A 191 -2.78 20.30 22.39
C THR A 191 -3.07 20.04 20.92
N ARG A 192 -2.98 18.77 20.43
CA ARG A 192 -3.32 18.38 19.07
C ARG A 192 -4.77 18.75 18.73
N LEU A 193 -5.71 18.38 19.60
CA LEU A 193 -7.12 18.72 19.43
C LEU A 193 -7.37 20.24 19.50
N GLY A 194 -6.66 20.95 20.37
CA GLY A 194 -6.77 22.41 20.50
C GLY A 194 -6.37 23.17 19.23
N GLY A 195 -5.55 22.58 18.37
CA GLY A 195 -5.17 23.11 17.05
C GLY A 195 -6.18 22.85 15.94
N LEU A 196 -7.22 22.04 16.19
CA LEU A 196 -8.19 21.68 15.16
C LEU A 196 -8.85 22.92 14.53
N GLY A 197 -8.89 22.93 13.20
CA GLY A 197 -9.41 24.05 12.41
C GLY A 197 -8.32 25.02 11.94
N ALA A 198 -7.21 25.14 12.65
CA ALA A 198 -6.05 25.94 12.27
C ALA A 198 -4.88 25.09 11.78
N VAL A 199 -4.73 23.88 12.33
CA VAL A 199 -3.63 22.96 12.02
C VAL A 199 -4.20 21.55 11.78
N THR A 200 -4.02 21.04 10.58
CA THR A 200 -4.46 19.69 10.16
C THR A 200 -3.33 18.66 10.20
N GLN A 201 -2.08 19.11 10.03
CA GLN A 201 -0.89 18.26 9.91
C GLN A 201 -0.80 17.14 10.96
N PRO A 202 -1.13 17.35 12.26
CA PRO A 202 -1.02 16.29 13.26
C PRO A 202 -1.96 15.10 13.06
N TYR A 203 -2.93 15.21 12.15
CA TYR A 203 -3.84 14.13 11.74
C TYR A 203 -3.51 13.57 10.36
N VAL A 204 -2.44 14.04 9.72
CA VAL A 204 -1.90 13.46 8.47
C VAL A 204 -0.66 12.66 8.85
N GLU A 205 -0.79 11.35 8.86
CA GLU A 205 0.22 10.44 9.37
C GLU A 205 0.84 9.59 8.27
N SER A 206 2.13 9.25 8.43
CA SER A 206 2.81 8.29 7.55
C SER A 206 2.16 6.92 7.66
N THR A 207 1.94 6.28 6.51
CA THR A 207 1.42 4.92 6.41
C THR A 207 2.50 3.93 6.01
N GLU A 208 3.77 4.27 6.27
CA GLU A 208 4.90 3.36 6.11
C GLU A 208 4.75 2.14 7.00
N TYR A 209 5.10 0.97 6.47
CA TYR A 209 5.10 -0.27 7.25
C TYR A 209 6.07 -1.33 6.71
N THR A 210 6.37 -2.29 7.58
CA THR A 210 6.92 -3.59 7.23
C THR A 210 6.06 -4.69 7.86
N ALA A 211 5.62 -5.67 7.05
CA ALA A 211 4.70 -6.70 7.49
C ALA A 211 5.16 -8.11 7.10
N LEU A 212 4.95 -9.08 7.99
CA LEU A 212 4.97 -10.50 7.66
C LEU A 212 3.57 -10.89 7.18
N ARG A 213 3.42 -10.96 5.84
CA ARG A 213 2.12 -11.21 5.19
C ARG A 213 1.68 -12.63 5.26
N ASP A 214 2.62 -13.53 5.04
CA ASP A 214 2.37 -14.96 5.05
C ASP A 214 3.59 -15.68 5.61
N ILE A 215 3.35 -16.74 6.35
CA ILE A 215 4.34 -17.74 6.73
C ILE A 215 3.68 -19.10 6.72
N SER A 216 4.33 -20.10 6.12
CA SER A 216 3.84 -21.46 6.11
C SER A 216 4.94 -22.46 6.35
N VAL A 217 4.63 -23.50 7.12
CA VAL A 217 5.49 -24.69 7.30
C VAL A 217 4.67 -25.91 6.91
N THR A 218 5.20 -26.69 6.00
CA THR A 218 4.57 -27.95 5.56
C THR A 218 5.51 -29.11 5.78
N TYR A 219 4.98 -30.19 6.32
CA TYR A 219 5.68 -31.45 6.48
C TYR A 219 4.99 -32.56 5.68
N THR A 220 5.72 -33.16 4.74
CA THR A 220 5.25 -34.36 4.00
C THR A 220 5.70 -35.59 4.76
N LEU A 221 4.74 -36.39 5.22
CA LEU A 221 5.07 -37.62 5.95
C LEU A 221 5.83 -38.61 5.04
N PRO A 222 6.77 -39.38 5.62
CA PRO A 222 7.45 -40.43 4.87
C PRO A 222 6.49 -41.46 4.30
N GLY A 223 6.80 -41.96 3.10
CA GLY A 223 5.93 -42.90 2.36
C GLY A 223 5.54 -44.15 3.17
N ASN A 224 6.47 -44.66 4.01
CA ASN A 224 6.18 -45.81 4.86
C ASN A 224 5.03 -45.58 5.88
N ILE A 225 4.70 -44.32 6.19
CA ILE A 225 3.57 -43.98 7.06
C ILE A 225 2.30 -43.85 6.21
N SER A 226 2.36 -43.11 5.09
CA SER A 226 1.22 -42.96 4.18
C SER A 226 0.77 -44.31 3.61
N ASP A 227 1.70 -45.17 3.20
CA ASP A 227 1.40 -46.52 2.67
C ASP A 227 0.68 -47.41 3.70
N ARG A 228 1.07 -47.35 5.00
CA ARG A 228 0.36 -48.08 6.06
C ARG A 228 -1.07 -47.61 6.26
N LEU A 229 -1.36 -46.36 5.88
CA LEU A 229 -2.69 -45.80 5.95
C LEU A 229 -3.48 -45.97 4.65
N GLY A 230 -2.89 -46.62 3.63
CA GLY A 230 -3.48 -46.80 2.30
C GLY A 230 -3.56 -45.49 1.53
N LEU A 231 -2.67 -44.54 1.81
CA LEU A 231 -2.64 -43.22 1.22
C LEU A 231 -1.45 -43.08 0.28
N GLY A 232 -1.63 -42.39 -0.86
CA GLY A 232 -0.55 -42.07 -1.75
C GLY A 232 0.44 -41.05 -1.17
N TYR A 233 -0.08 -40.07 -0.40
CA TYR A 233 0.71 -39.16 0.41
C TYR A 233 -0.12 -38.54 1.56
N LEU A 234 0.58 -38.03 2.55
CA LEU A 234 0.00 -37.29 3.67
C LEU A 234 0.87 -36.07 3.97
N LYS A 235 0.29 -34.87 3.91
CA LYS A 235 0.96 -33.62 4.26
C LYS A 235 0.20 -32.92 5.39
N VAL A 236 0.97 -32.38 6.36
CA VAL A 236 0.46 -31.51 7.42
C VAL A 236 1.09 -30.14 7.24
N GLY A 237 0.27 -29.11 7.19
CA GLY A 237 0.73 -27.73 7.03
C GLY A 237 0.16 -26.84 8.11
N PHE A 238 0.97 -25.89 8.54
CA PHE A 238 0.55 -24.74 9.35
C PHE A 238 0.84 -23.48 8.53
N SER A 239 -0.12 -22.56 8.47
CA SER A 239 0.10 -21.25 7.87
C SER A 239 -0.50 -20.13 8.70
N GLY A 240 0.13 -18.96 8.65
CA GLY A 240 -0.33 -17.77 9.31
C GLY A 240 -0.26 -16.57 8.39
N ARG A 241 -1.25 -15.70 8.46
CA ARG A 241 -1.32 -14.47 7.66
C ARG A 241 -1.41 -13.24 8.54
N ASN A 242 -0.75 -12.16 8.10
CA ASN A 242 -0.71 -10.86 8.77
C ASN A 242 -0.30 -10.96 10.26
N LEU A 243 0.66 -11.87 10.58
CA LEU A 243 1.02 -12.16 11.96
C LEU A 243 1.79 -11.04 12.64
N TRP A 244 2.54 -10.26 11.87
CA TRP A 244 3.35 -9.18 12.37
C TRP A 244 3.32 -7.97 11.45
N LEU A 245 3.23 -6.79 12.06
CA LEU A 245 3.25 -5.47 11.43
C LEU A 245 4.10 -4.53 12.28
N LYS A 246 5.02 -3.84 11.65
CA LYS A 246 5.79 -2.72 12.22
C LYS A 246 5.44 -1.46 11.45
N THR A 247 4.96 -0.44 12.15
CA THR A 247 4.60 0.86 11.62
C THR A 247 4.63 1.89 12.74
N ASP A 248 4.84 3.15 12.41
CA ASP A 248 4.68 4.29 13.32
C ASP A 248 3.28 4.92 13.21
N TYR A 249 2.42 4.40 12.30
CA TYR A 249 1.03 4.81 12.18
C TYR A 249 0.27 4.52 13.47
N THR A 250 -0.42 5.52 14.01
CA THR A 250 -1.05 5.43 15.33
C THR A 250 -2.48 4.91 15.30
N GLY A 251 -3.09 4.77 14.11
CA GLY A 251 -4.38 4.10 13.91
C GLY A 251 -4.29 2.57 13.98
N LEU A 252 -5.40 1.89 13.76
CA LEU A 252 -5.48 0.42 13.83
C LEU A 252 -4.67 -0.29 12.76
N SER A 253 -4.59 0.29 11.56
CA SER A 253 -3.82 -0.27 10.44
C SER A 253 -3.51 0.83 9.42
N PRO A 254 -2.26 0.93 8.92
CA PRO A 254 -1.88 1.91 7.88
C PRO A 254 -2.43 1.56 6.49
N GLU A 255 -3.20 0.49 6.35
CA GLU A 255 -3.69 -0.04 5.08
C GLU A 255 -5.21 0.01 4.93
N VAL A 256 -5.90 0.52 5.93
CA VAL A 256 -7.36 0.60 5.90
C VAL A 256 -7.82 2.01 5.50
N SER A 257 -8.94 2.07 4.82
CA SER A 257 -9.56 3.31 4.38
C SER A 257 -11.07 3.23 4.48
N GLN A 258 -11.70 4.33 4.83
CA GLN A 258 -13.16 4.49 4.81
C GLN A 258 -13.72 4.34 3.38
N PHE A 259 -12.95 4.75 2.38
CA PHE A 259 -13.38 4.78 0.98
C PHE A 259 -12.92 3.56 0.17
N GLY A 260 -12.27 2.59 0.82
CA GLY A 260 -11.83 1.35 0.17
C GLY A 260 -10.65 1.59 -0.80
N ASN A 261 -10.75 1.03 -2.01
CA ASN A 261 -9.68 1.06 -3.02
C ASN A 261 -9.92 2.15 -4.08
N GLU A 262 -10.34 3.33 -3.67
CA GLU A 262 -10.41 4.45 -4.61
C GLU A 262 -9.00 4.85 -5.05
N ALA A 263 -8.84 5.16 -6.33
CA ALA A 263 -7.54 5.48 -6.91
C ALA A 263 -6.98 6.83 -6.43
N VAL A 264 -7.86 7.72 -6.00
CA VAL A 264 -7.54 9.06 -5.51
C VAL A 264 -8.52 9.42 -4.41
N GLY A 265 -8.02 9.97 -3.31
CA GLY A 265 -8.88 10.39 -2.21
C GLY A 265 -9.28 9.26 -1.26
N GLY A 266 -8.63 8.10 -1.37
CA GLY A 266 -8.96 6.88 -0.64
C GLY A 266 -8.42 6.80 0.77
N SER A 267 -7.31 7.44 1.08
CA SER A 267 -6.57 7.19 2.32
C SER A 267 -7.08 8.01 3.51
N VAL A 268 -8.29 7.70 3.97
CA VAL A 268 -8.92 8.33 5.15
C VAL A 268 -9.35 7.26 6.13
N ASP A 269 -8.81 7.32 7.35
CA ASP A 269 -9.09 6.39 8.44
C ASP A 269 -10.16 6.97 9.38
N THR A 270 -11.32 6.36 9.42
CA THR A 270 -12.41 6.63 10.38
C THR A 270 -12.76 5.39 11.20
N ASN A 271 -11.77 4.55 11.49
CA ASN A 271 -11.90 3.23 12.11
C ASN A 271 -12.60 2.15 11.26
N PRO A 272 -12.30 1.98 9.95
CA PRO A 272 -12.75 0.80 9.25
C PRO A 272 -12.11 -0.45 9.86
N PHE A 273 -12.71 -1.60 9.61
CA PHE A 273 -12.25 -2.85 10.22
C PHE A 273 -10.81 -3.19 9.73
N PRO A 274 -9.85 -3.39 10.63
CA PRO A 274 -8.46 -3.66 10.27
C PRO A 274 -8.26 -5.05 9.68
N LEU A 275 -7.13 -5.27 9.01
CA LEU A 275 -6.72 -6.58 8.54
C LEU A 275 -6.60 -7.57 9.70
N SER A 276 -7.23 -8.75 9.55
CA SER A 276 -7.22 -9.79 10.57
C SER A 276 -5.95 -10.64 10.50
N LYS A 277 -5.46 -11.07 11.66
CA LYS A 277 -4.49 -12.16 11.77
C LYS A 277 -5.24 -13.48 11.61
N SER A 278 -4.72 -14.39 10.80
CA SER A 278 -5.34 -15.70 10.55
C SER A 278 -4.31 -16.81 10.67
N MET A 279 -4.73 -17.94 11.22
CA MET A 279 -3.90 -19.15 11.35
C MET A 279 -4.70 -20.35 10.86
N TYR A 280 -4.04 -21.23 10.11
CA TYR A 280 -4.66 -22.41 9.51
C TYR A 280 -3.81 -23.65 9.78
N LEU A 281 -4.46 -24.72 10.10
CA LEU A 281 -3.92 -26.08 10.05
C LEU A 281 -4.49 -26.78 8.83
N THR A 282 -3.62 -27.29 7.97
CA THR A 282 -4.01 -27.94 6.72
C THR A 282 -3.58 -29.40 6.76
N LEU A 283 -4.48 -30.28 6.38
CA LEU A 283 -4.23 -31.68 6.14
C LEU A 283 -4.51 -31.98 4.67
N SER A 284 -3.50 -32.42 3.92
CA SER A 284 -3.65 -32.82 2.50
C SER A 284 -3.36 -34.31 2.38
N VAL A 285 -4.30 -35.01 1.74
CA VAL A 285 -4.28 -36.47 1.58
C VAL A 285 -4.39 -36.80 0.11
N GLY A 286 -3.47 -37.61 -0.40
CA GLY A 286 -3.59 -38.27 -1.72
C GLY A 286 -4.04 -39.71 -1.52
N ILE A 287 -4.97 -40.17 -2.39
CA ILE A 287 -5.50 -41.54 -2.41
C ILE A 287 -4.97 -42.24 -3.64
#